data_6f6d7dcaa5883fac544d2eaff39476ab
#
_entry.id   6f6d7dcaa5883fac544d2eaff39476ab
#
_cell.length_a   1.000
_cell.length_b   1.000
_cell.length_c   1.000
_cell.angle_alpha   90.00
_cell.angle_beta   90.00
_cell.angle_gamma   90.00
#
_symmetry.space_group_name_H-M   'P 1'
#
loop_
_entity.id
_entity.type
_entity.pdbx_description
1 polymer ?
#
loop_
_entity_poly.entity_id
_entity_poly.type
_entity_poly.pdbx_seq_one_letter_code
_entity_poly.pdbx_strand_id
1 'polypeptide(L)'
;RIRMISNAKEEVILSTFDFRSDDSGKLMLGALIDAADRGVSVNVIVDGVSGFTKMKGNPDFKALASSDNVNVKIYNKVNPFKPWQSMGRLHDKYVIADRTNYILGGRNTFNYFLGAYPGHKNYDRDVLVACDNPDENSSVNDVLAYYESVWNYKESKAFLKNNRCAGNKKVRAARKELLDNYSIYYADNKDYLTDTDYTDETVEVSNIALLSNPIECGAKKPVVWYQLTNLMEQADSQVKIHTPYIICNEYMYDGLKTEIGRAHV
;
A
#
# COMPACT_ATOMS: atom_id res chain seq x y z
N ARG A 1 -5.26 -8.37 -4.53
CA ARG A 1 -4.87 -8.11 -3.13
C ARG A 1 -5.53 -9.10 -2.17
N ILE A 2 -6.85 -9.28 -2.22
CA ILE A 2 -7.54 -10.24 -1.32
C ILE A 2 -6.99 -11.65 -1.54
N ARG A 3 -6.82 -12.11 -2.81
CA ARG A 3 -6.24 -13.43 -3.13
C ARG A 3 -4.86 -13.63 -2.48
N MET A 4 -3.96 -12.64 -2.57
CA MET A 4 -2.66 -12.71 -1.91
C MET A 4 -2.78 -12.84 -0.39
N ILE A 5 -3.62 -12.03 0.25
CA ILE A 5 -3.81 -12.04 1.71
C ILE A 5 -4.44 -13.37 2.16
N SER A 6 -5.43 -13.88 1.40
CA SER A 6 -6.10 -15.14 1.69
C SER A 6 -5.15 -16.35 1.65
N ASN A 7 -4.14 -16.32 0.79
CA ASN A 7 -3.18 -17.41 0.62
C ASN A 7 -1.89 -17.25 1.44
N ALA A 8 -1.69 -16.11 2.08
CA ALA A 8 -0.50 -15.85 2.88
C ALA A 8 -0.40 -16.85 4.05
N LYS A 9 0.82 -17.35 4.32
CA LYS A 9 1.12 -18.36 5.33
C LYS A 9 1.98 -17.83 6.47
N GLU A 10 2.84 -16.84 6.21
CA GLU A 10 3.82 -16.33 7.16
C GLU A 10 3.62 -14.86 7.48
N GLU A 11 3.57 -13.99 6.47
CA GLU A 11 3.52 -12.56 6.66
C GLU A 11 2.66 -11.85 5.60
N VAL A 12 1.90 -10.85 6.03
CA VAL A 12 1.24 -9.86 5.17
C VAL A 12 1.67 -8.47 5.59
N ILE A 13 2.16 -7.70 4.65
CA ILE A 13 2.49 -6.28 4.82
C ILE A 13 1.56 -5.45 3.93
N LEU A 14 0.86 -4.48 4.52
CA LEU A 14 0.03 -3.52 3.79
C LEU A 14 0.52 -2.11 4.08
N SER A 15 0.87 -1.36 3.04
CA SER A 15 1.06 0.09 3.10
C SER A 15 -0.01 0.78 2.27
N THR A 16 -0.60 1.86 2.80
CA THR A 16 -1.59 2.65 2.06
C THR A 16 -1.65 4.09 2.57
N PHE A 17 -1.82 5.03 1.64
CA PHE A 17 -2.00 6.43 2.01
C PHE A 17 -3.37 6.68 2.63
N ASP A 18 -4.45 6.23 1.99
CA ASP A 18 -5.83 6.40 2.49
C ASP A 18 -6.51 5.04 2.65
N PHE A 19 -6.95 4.75 3.87
CA PHE A 19 -7.68 3.55 4.24
C PHE A 19 -9.01 3.95 4.86
N ARG A 20 -10.11 3.53 4.22
CA ARG A 20 -11.45 3.85 4.68
C ARG A 20 -12.19 2.58 5.07
N SER A 21 -13.19 2.71 5.92
CA SER A 21 -14.08 1.63 6.33
C SER A 21 -15.39 1.66 5.51
N ASP A 22 -15.24 1.71 4.18
CA ASP A 22 -16.31 1.45 3.22
C ASP A 22 -16.29 -0.04 2.79
N ASP A 23 -17.09 -0.45 1.82
CA ASP A 23 -17.26 -1.86 1.50
C ASP A 23 -15.95 -2.55 1.15
N SER A 24 -15.14 -1.97 0.26
CA SER A 24 -13.83 -2.57 -0.09
C SER A 24 -12.83 -2.48 1.05
N GLY A 25 -12.88 -1.42 1.85
CA GLY A 25 -12.04 -1.29 3.02
C GLY A 25 -12.42 -2.28 4.12
N LYS A 26 -13.72 -2.50 4.37
CA LYS A 26 -14.20 -3.53 5.31
C LYS A 26 -13.80 -4.93 4.86
N LEU A 27 -13.92 -5.22 3.56
CA LEU A 27 -13.46 -6.50 3.01
C LEU A 27 -11.96 -6.70 3.22
N MET A 28 -11.16 -5.67 2.99
CA MET A 28 -9.71 -5.71 3.25
C MET A 28 -9.41 -5.93 4.74
N LEU A 29 -10.12 -5.22 5.63
CA LEU A 29 -9.97 -5.40 7.09
C LEU A 29 -10.33 -6.83 7.52
N GLY A 30 -11.42 -7.39 6.99
CA GLY A 30 -11.83 -8.78 7.25
C GLY A 30 -10.78 -9.79 6.81
N ALA A 31 -10.23 -9.64 5.59
CA ALA A 31 -9.17 -10.50 5.08
C ALA A 31 -7.89 -10.44 5.93
N LEU A 32 -7.51 -9.25 6.40
CA LEU A 32 -6.34 -9.08 7.27
C LEU A 32 -6.54 -9.70 8.64
N ILE A 33 -7.75 -9.59 9.22
CA ILE A 33 -8.09 -10.21 10.50
C ILE A 33 -8.11 -11.74 10.35
N ASP A 34 -8.69 -12.27 9.28
CA ASP A 34 -8.69 -13.71 8.98
C ASP A 34 -7.28 -14.26 8.84
N ALA A 35 -6.41 -13.56 8.09
CA ALA A 35 -5.00 -13.94 7.97
C ALA A 35 -4.32 -14.01 9.35
N ALA A 36 -4.55 -13.01 10.20
CA ALA A 36 -4.01 -12.99 11.56
C ALA A 36 -4.57 -14.14 12.43
N ASP A 37 -5.85 -14.49 12.31
CA ASP A 37 -6.48 -15.61 12.99
C ASP A 37 -5.92 -16.97 12.54
N ARG A 38 -5.45 -17.06 11.30
CA ARG A 38 -4.71 -18.22 10.79
C ARG A 38 -3.27 -18.29 11.29
N GLY A 39 -2.79 -17.28 12.03
CA GLY A 39 -1.43 -17.21 12.59
C GLY A 39 -0.44 -16.42 11.74
N VAL A 40 -0.89 -15.81 10.64
CA VAL A 40 -0.05 -14.97 9.77
C VAL A 40 0.30 -13.65 10.49
N SER A 41 1.56 -13.23 10.41
CA SER A 41 2.00 -11.91 10.90
C SER A 41 1.47 -10.81 9.99
N VAL A 42 0.64 -9.92 10.52
CA VAL A 42 0.02 -8.84 9.75
C VAL A 42 0.57 -7.49 10.18
N ASN A 43 1.25 -6.82 9.27
CA ASN A 43 1.87 -5.52 9.47
C ASN A 43 1.22 -4.47 8.56
N VAL A 44 0.58 -3.46 9.15
CA VAL A 44 -0.13 -2.41 8.41
C VAL A 44 0.45 -1.06 8.75
N ILE A 45 0.80 -0.28 7.72
CA ILE A 45 1.23 1.11 7.89
C ILE A 45 0.36 2.05 7.05
N VAL A 46 -0.15 3.10 7.69
CA VAL A 46 -1.07 4.06 7.07
C VAL A 46 -0.57 5.49 7.30
N ASP A 47 -0.81 6.37 6.35
CA ASP A 47 -0.45 7.79 6.49
C ASP A 47 -1.17 8.47 7.66
N GLY A 48 -0.50 9.44 8.25
CA GLY A 48 -0.98 10.17 9.43
C GLY A 48 -2.28 10.93 9.23
N VAL A 49 -2.57 11.42 8.02
CA VAL A 49 -3.83 12.12 7.72
C VAL A 49 -4.98 11.12 7.72
N SER A 50 -4.84 9.98 7.04
CA SER A 50 -5.85 8.92 7.07
C SER A 50 -5.99 8.33 8.47
N GLY A 51 -4.88 8.12 9.17
CA GLY A 51 -4.87 7.68 10.57
C GLY A 51 -5.69 8.59 11.47
N PHE A 52 -5.60 9.91 11.28
CA PHE A 52 -6.36 10.89 12.06
C PHE A 52 -7.82 11.01 11.63
N THR A 53 -8.08 11.10 10.31
CA THR A 53 -9.41 11.44 9.78
C THR A 53 -10.33 10.23 9.59
N LYS A 54 -9.78 9.03 9.35
CA LYS A 54 -10.52 7.82 9.00
C LYS A 54 -10.46 6.74 10.07
N MET A 55 -9.28 6.55 10.69
CA MET A 55 -9.07 5.43 11.61
C MET A 55 -9.32 5.79 13.08
N LYS A 56 -8.96 7.01 13.50
CA LYS A 56 -9.11 7.45 14.89
C LYS A 56 -10.56 7.38 15.33
N GLY A 57 -10.83 6.57 16.36
CA GLY A 57 -12.20 6.42 16.91
C GLY A 57 -13.02 5.33 16.20
N ASN A 58 -12.70 4.92 14.98
CA ASN A 58 -13.45 3.93 14.22
C ASN A 58 -13.24 2.52 14.80
N PRO A 59 -14.33 1.77 15.11
CA PRO A 59 -14.26 0.44 15.72
C PRO A 59 -13.64 -0.61 14.79
N ASP A 60 -13.77 -0.49 13.47
CA ASP A 60 -13.27 -1.47 12.50
C ASP A 60 -11.74 -1.50 12.49
N PHE A 61 -11.09 -0.34 12.46
CA PHE A 61 -9.64 -0.24 12.57
C PHE A 61 -9.12 -0.64 13.97
N LYS A 62 -9.92 -0.42 15.02
CA LYS A 62 -9.59 -0.90 16.35
C LYS A 62 -9.73 -2.42 16.44
N ALA A 63 -10.69 -3.02 15.73
CA ALA A 63 -10.84 -4.47 15.63
C ALA A 63 -9.58 -5.08 15.01
N LEU A 64 -9.12 -4.59 13.86
CA LEU A 64 -7.87 -5.03 13.26
C LEU A 64 -6.69 -4.85 14.22
N ALA A 65 -6.47 -3.64 14.73
CA ALA A 65 -5.31 -3.33 15.56
C ALA A 65 -5.31 -4.00 16.96
N SER A 66 -6.42 -4.61 17.36
CA SER A 66 -6.55 -5.37 18.61
C SER A 66 -6.55 -6.89 18.41
N SER A 67 -6.44 -7.36 17.16
CA SER A 67 -6.28 -8.79 16.86
C SER A 67 -4.85 -9.24 17.17
N ASP A 68 -4.71 -10.48 17.59
CA ASP A 68 -3.39 -11.11 17.78
C ASP A 68 -2.67 -11.17 16.42
N ASN A 69 -1.35 -11.21 16.43
CA ASN A 69 -0.48 -11.22 15.26
C ASN A 69 -0.60 -9.97 14.35
N VAL A 70 -1.27 -8.89 14.80
CA VAL A 70 -1.45 -7.66 14.02
C VAL A 70 -0.68 -6.50 14.63
N ASN A 71 0.10 -5.81 13.81
CA ASN A 71 0.77 -4.56 14.14
C ASN A 71 0.30 -3.46 13.19
N VAL A 72 -0.26 -2.40 13.73
CA VAL A 72 -0.68 -1.22 12.94
C VAL A 72 0.13 -0.01 13.35
N LYS A 73 0.82 0.60 12.39
CA LYS A 73 1.55 1.86 12.57
C LYS A 73 0.94 2.99 11.75
N ILE A 74 1.10 4.20 12.26
CA ILE A 74 0.73 5.44 11.58
C ILE A 74 2.02 6.21 11.32
N TYR A 75 2.27 6.48 10.04
CA TYR A 75 3.41 7.29 9.59
C TYR A 75 3.12 8.78 9.79
N ASN A 76 4.02 9.49 10.45
CA ASN A 76 3.95 10.93 10.67
C ASN A 76 2.56 11.40 11.13
N LYS A 77 2.17 10.98 12.35
CA LYS A 77 0.89 11.37 12.94
C LYS A 77 0.68 12.89 12.89
N VAL A 78 -0.51 13.31 12.52
CA VAL A 78 -0.87 14.74 12.52
C VAL A 78 -0.61 15.35 13.90
N ASN A 79 0.26 16.35 13.92
CA ASN A 79 0.63 17.09 15.13
C ASN A 79 0.44 18.60 14.90
N PRO A 80 -0.58 19.22 15.52
CA PRO A 80 -0.85 20.65 15.33
C PRO A 80 0.28 21.56 15.84
N PHE A 81 1.14 21.06 16.72
CA PHE A 81 2.30 21.80 17.24
C PHE A 81 3.54 21.73 16.33
N LYS A 82 3.49 20.91 15.26
CA LYS A 82 4.58 20.76 14.28
C LYS A 82 4.05 20.87 12.85
N PRO A 83 3.45 22.01 12.45
CA PRO A 83 2.82 22.16 11.15
C PRO A 83 3.81 21.98 9.97
N TRP A 84 5.09 22.28 10.17
CA TRP A 84 6.15 22.09 9.17
C TRP A 84 6.41 20.61 8.82
N GLN A 85 5.99 19.65 9.65
CA GLN A 85 6.05 18.23 9.35
C GLN A 85 4.83 17.73 8.58
N SER A 86 3.82 18.57 8.37
CA SER A 86 2.55 18.16 7.76
C SER A 86 2.68 17.73 6.30
N MET A 87 3.70 18.18 5.57
CA MET A 87 3.94 17.86 4.16
C MET A 87 4.61 16.51 3.94
N GLY A 88 5.27 15.95 4.95
CA GLY A 88 5.93 14.66 4.86
C GLY A 88 4.93 13.51 4.96
N ARG A 89 4.26 13.16 3.85
CA ARG A 89 3.22 12.12 3.81
C ARG A 89 3.75 10.83 3.25
N LEU A 90 3.21 9.70 3.74
CA LEU A 90 3.39 8.37 3.18
C LEU A 90 2.38 8.20 2.04
N HIS A 91 2.85 8.21 0.79
CA HIS A 91 1.94 8.08 -0.35
C HIS A 91 2.02 6.70 -1.03
N ASP A 92 2.65 5.76 -0.37
CA ASP A 92 2.85 4.40 -0.86
C ASP A 92 1.57 3.57 -0.81
N LYS A 93 1.42 2.64 -1.73
CA LYS A 93 0.33 1.69 -1.77
C LYS A 93 0.85 0.36 -2.28
N TYR A 94 1.14 -0.55 -1.36
CA TYR A 94 1.57 -1.91 -1.69
C TYR A 94 1.02 -2.94 -0.70
N VAL A 95 0.96 -4.17 -1.17
CA VAL A 95 0.74 -5.37 -0.38
C VAL A 95 1.89 -6.32 -0.68
N ILE A 96 2.51 -6.89 0.35
CA ILE A 96 3.51 -7.95 0.22
C ILE A 96 2.98 -9.17 0.96
N ALA A 97 3.09 -10.35 0.38
CA ALA A 97 2.75 -11.62 1.02
C ALA A 97 3.96 -12.54 1.06
N ASP A 98 4.22 -13.13 2.22
CA ASP A 98 5.22 -14.16 2.47
C ASP A 98 6.63 -13.82 1.97
N ARG A 99 6.94 -12.54 1.82
CA ARG A 99 8.22 -12.03 1.32
C ARG A 99 8.59 -12.54 -0.09
N THR A 100 7.60 -12.97 -0.86
CA THR A 100 7.77 -13.54 -2.21
C THR A 100 7.01 -12.76 -3.27
N ASN A 101 5.80 -12.30 -2.96
CA ASN A 101 4.93 -11.64 -3.91
C ASN A 101 4.55 -10.25 -3.44
N TYR A 102 4.43 -9.30 -4.37
CA TYR A 102 3.90 -7.99 -4.02
C TYR A 102 3.04 -7.39 -5.12
N ILE A 103 2.10 -6.54 -4.69
CA ILE A 103 1.37 -5.60 -5.54
C ILE A 103 1.76 -4.20 -5.13
N LEU A 104 2.23 -3.39 -6.09
CA LEU A 104 2.61 -1.99 -5.88
C LEU A 104 1.99 -1.10 -6.95
N GLY A 105 1.45 0.05 -6.55
CA GLY A 105 0.86 0.99 -7.50
C GLY A 105 0.15 2.19 -6.90
N GLY A 106 -0.86 2.71 -7.60
CA GLY A 106 -1.53 3.96 -7.23
C GLY A 106 -2.79 3.79 -6.39
N ARG A 107 -3.37 2.57 -6.27
CA ARG A 107 -4.68 2.36 -5.65
C ARG A 107 -4.66 2.42 -4.14
N ASN A 108 -5.39 3.37 -3.57
CA ASN A 108 -5.70 3.41 -2.14
C ASN A 108 -6.71 2.33 -1.74
N THR A 109 -6.94 2.15 -0.44
CA THR A 109 -7.77 1.07 0.11
C THR A 109 -9.16 1.59 0.45
N PHE A 110 -9.98 1.85 -0.58
CA PHE A 110 -11.40 2.22 -0.48
C PHE A 110 -12.11 2.15 -1.84
N ASN A 111 -13.46 2.28 -1.85
CA ASN A 111 -14.33 2.01 -2.99
C ASN A 111 -13.99 2.75 -4.29
N TYR A 112 -13.38 3.93 -4.24
CA TYR A 112 -13.00 4.66 -5.46
C TYR A 112 -11.95 3.92 -6.29
N PHE A 113 -11.10 3.12 -5.65
CA PHE A 113 -10.00 2.41 -6.30
C PHE A 113 -10.23 0.90 -6.41
N LEU A 114 -10.99 0.32 -5.47
CA LEU A 114 -11.14 -1.12 -5.34
C LEU A 114 -12.60 -1.55 -5.47
N GLY A 115 -12.80 -2.79 -5.92
CA GLY A 115 -14.11 -3.42 -6.07
C GLY A 115 -15.01 -2.78 -7.14
N ALA A 116 -16.15 -3.38 -7.39
CA ALA A 116 -17.16 -2.93 -8.37
C ALA A 116 -18.36 -2.24 -7.69
N TYR A 117 -18.09 -1.41 -6.67
CA TYR A 117 -19.13 -0.70 -5.95
C TYR A 117 -19.63 0.52 -6.72
N PRO A 118 -20.92 0.89 -6.57
CA PRO A 118 -21.47 2.08 -7.21
C PRO A 118 -20.75 3.38 -6.80
N GLY A 119 -20.80 4.37 -7.65
CA GLY A 119 -20.27 5.70 -7.41
C GLY A 119 -19.02 6.04 -8.23
N HIS A 120 -18.31 7.07 -7.81
CA HIS A 120 -17.10 7.53 -8.50
C HIS A 120 -15.99 6.47 -8.45
N LYS A 121 -15.32 6.25 -9.58
CA LYS A 121 -14.16 5.35 -9.72
C LYS A 121 -12.95 6.08 -10.24
N ASN A 122 -11.83 5.84 -9.59
CA ASN A 122 -10.51 6.21 -10.07
C ASN A 122 -9.85 4.98 -10.71
N TYR A 123 -9.68 5.01 -12.02
CA TYR A 123 -8.96 3.96 -12.74
C TYR A 123 -7.47 4.22 -12.63
N ASP A 124 -6.82 3.42 -11.82
CA ASP A 124 -5.38 3.47 -11.60
C ASP A 124 -4.76 2.10 -11.94
N ARG A 125 -3.45 2.02 -11.95
CA ARG A 125 -2.73 0.79 -12.26
C ARG A 125 -1.86 0.36 -11.08
N ASP A 126 -1.86 -0.93 -10.84
CA ASP A 126 -0.92 -1.60 -9.96
C ASP A 126 -0.14 -2.62 -10.79
N VAL A 127 1.07 -2.93 -10.39
CA VAL A 127 1.82 -4.08 -10.88
C VAL A 127 1.77 -5.19 -9.85
N LEU A 128 1.57 -6.42 -10.29
CA LEU A 128 1.77 -7.64 -9.52
C LEU A 128 3.14 -8.20 -9.90
N VAL A 129 3.96 -8.44 -8.92
CA VAL A 129 5.22 -9.19 -9.07
C VAL A 129 5.11 -10.45 -8.24
N ALA A 130 5.23 -11.59 -8.91
CA ALA A 130 5.29 -12.91 -8.29
C ALA A 130 6.71 -13.46 -8.43
N CYS A 131 7.29 -13.93 -7.33
CA CYS A 131 8.63 -14.44 -7.28
C CYS A 131 8.71 -15.59 -6.26
N ASP A 132 8.61 -16.83 -6.73
CA ASP A 132 8.53 -18.00 -5.84
C ASP A 132 9.81 -18.21 -5.01
N ASN A 133 10.96 -17.83 -5.55
CA ASN A 133 12.26 -17.99 -4.92
C ASN A 133 13.09 -16.70 -5.07
N PRO A 134 12.84 -15.66 -4.25
CA PRO A 134 13.60 -14.43 -4.32
C PRO A 134 15.08 -14.66 -4.04
N ASP A 135 15.94 -14.32 -4.99
CA ASP A 135 17.38 -14.25 -4.79
C ASP A 135 17.82 -12.87 -4.29
N GLU A 136 19.11 -12.68 -4.06
CA GLU A 136 19.65 -11.42 -3.56
C GLU A 136 19.38 -10.19 -4.46
N ASN A 137 19.12 -10.41 -5.76
CA ASN A 137 18.86 -9.37 -6.76
C ASN A 137 17.35 -9.17 -7.02
N SER A 138 16.50 -9.90 -6.32
CA SER A 138 15.06 -9.79 -6.51
C SER A 138 14.52 -8.43 -6.04
N SER A 139 13.68 -7.80 -6.85
CA SER A 139 12.99 -6.55 -6.49
C SER A 139 12.09 -6.68 -5.24
N VAL A 140 11.73 -7.90 -4.86
CA VAL A 140 11.02 -8.17 -3.59
C VAL A 140 11.88 -7.70 -2.41
N ASN A 141 13.20 -7.97 -2.44
CA ASN A 141 14.11 -7.54 -1.38
C ASN A 141 14.24 -6.01 -1.32
N ASP A 142 14.23 -5.33 -2.47
CA ASP A 142 14.22 -3.86 -2.51
C ASP A 142 12.98 -3.28 -1.85
N VAL A 143 11.80 -3.84 -2.17
CA VAL A 143 10.52 -3.41 -1.59
C VAL A 143 10.47 -3.70 -0.10
N LEU A 144 10.99 -4.85 0.34
CA LEU A 144 11.09 -5.20 1.77
C LEU A 144 12.04 -4.28 2.53
N ALA A 145 13.23 -4.00 1.98
CA ALA A 145 14.19 -3.08 2.60
C ALA A 145 13.61 -1.66 2.71
N TYR A 146 12.90 -1.21 1.69
CA TYR A 146 12.16 0.05 1.73
C TYR A 146 11.08 0.04 2.81
N TYR A 147 10.25 -1.01 2.86
CA TYR A 147 9.24 -1.17 3.91
C TYR A 147 9.88 -1.13 5.31
N GLU A 148 10.93 -1.87 5.56
CA GLU A 148 11.62 -1.90 6.85
C GLU A 148 12.12 -0.51 7.26
N SER A 149 12.63 0.25 6.29
CA SER A 149 13.05 1.63 6.51
C SER A 149 11.90 2.55 6.90
N VAL A 150 10.74 2.44 6.22
CA VAL A 150 9.51 3.17 6.57
C VAL A 150 8.96 2.71 7.92
N TRP A 151 8.91 1.40 8.15
CA TRP A 151 8.39 0.81 9.36
C TRP A 151 9.18 1.21 10.60
N ASN A 152 10.51 1.22 10.50
CA ASN A 152 11.40 1.56 11.60
C ASN A 152 11.68 3.07 11.70
N TYR A 153 11.15 3.88 10.79
CA TYR A 153 11.33 5.32 10.84
C TYR A 153 10.78 5.89 12.15
N LYS A 154 11.51 6.82 12.74
CA LYS A 154 11.19 7.40 14.06
C LYS A 154 9.78 8.01 14.18
N GLU A 155 9.18 8.44 13.06
CA GLU A 155 7.83 8.99 13.03
C GLU A 155 6.75 7.94 12.66
N SER A 156 7.12 6.68 12.45
CA SER A 156 6.19 5.55 12.33
C SER A 156 5.84 5.03 13.72
N LYS A 157 4.66 5.39 14.23
CA LYS A 157 4.23 5.12 15.61
C LYS A 157 3.04 4.17 15.65
N ALA A 158 3.00 3.29 16.63
CA ALA A 158 1.87 2.40 16.84
C ALA A 158 0.52 3.15 16.83
N PHE A 159 -0.47 2.61 16.14
CA PHE A 159 -1.84 3.15 16.10
C PHE A 159 -2.48 3.07 17.48
N LEU A 160 -2.45 1.90 18.11
CA LEU A 160 -2.87 1.69 19.50
C LEU A 160 -1.64 1.46 20.39
N LYS A 161 -1.67 1.99 21.60
CA LYS A 161 -0.59 1.78 22.58
C LYS A 161 -0.66 0.40 23.27
N ASN A 162 -1.82 -0.22 23.28
CA ASN A 162 -2.08 -1.53 23.88
C ASN A 162 -3.42 -2.09 23.39
N ASN A 163 -3.67 -3.38 23.62
CA ASN A 163 -4.87 -4.10 23.18
C ASN A 163 -6.12 -3.87 24.06
N ARG A 164 -6.17 -2.80 24.87
CA ARG A 164 -7.32 -2.53 25.75
C ARG A 164 -8.65 -2.38 25.00
N CYS A 165 -8.61 -2.10 23.71
CA CYS A 165 -9.82 -1.97 22.88
C CYS A 165 -10.49 -3.32 22.59
N ALA A 166 -9.79 -4.44 22.63
CA ALA A 166 -10.33 -5.77 22.30
C ALA A 166 -11.58 -6.13 23.12
N GLY A 167 -11.61 -5.75 24.42
CA GLY A 167 -12.76 -5.95 25.31
C GLY A 167 -13.98 -5.07 25.02
N ASN A 168 -13.88 -4.06 24.18
CA ASN A 168 -14.96 -3.11 23.92
C ASN A 168 -16.06 -3.76 23.07
N LYS A 169 -17.34 -3.62 23.49
CA LYS A 169 -18.50 -4.21 22.81
C LYS A 169 -18.60 -3.79 21.33
N LYS A 170 -18.35 -2.52 21.02
CA LYS A 170 -18.40 -2.01 19.64
C LYS A 170 -17.26 -2.60 18.78
N VAL A 171 -16.07 -2.75 19.34
CA VAL A 171 -14.92 -3.33 18.64
C VAL A 171 -15.16 -4.82 18.35
N ARG A 172 -15.71 -5.57 19.32
CA ARG A 172 -16.07 -7.00 19.10
C ARG A 172 -17.17 -7.15 18.04
N ALA A 173 -18.19 -6.28 18.06
CA ALA A 173 -19.23 -6.30 17.05
C ALA A 173 -18.67 -5.99 15.65
N ALA A 174 -17.81 -4.98 15.53
CA ALA A 174 -17.12 -4.64 14.30
C ALA A 174 -16.26 -5.81 13.78
N ARG A 175 -15.47 -6.43 14.66
CA ARG A 175 -14.68 -7.60 14.27
C ARG A 175 -15.54 -8.73 13.71
N LYS A 176 -16.66 -9.03 14.37
CA LYS A 176 -17.58 -10.05 13.88
C LYS A 176 -18.14 -9.70 12.51
N GLU A 177 -18.63 -8.46 12.32
CA GLU A 177 -19.16 -7.98 11.04
C GLU A 177 -18.13 -8.08 9.92
N LEU A 178 -16.88 -7.68 10.18
CA LEU A 178 -15.79 -7.73 9.20
C LEU A 178 -15.48 -9.16 8.77
N LEU A 179 -15.43 -10.10 9.71
CA LEU A 179 -15.18 -11.52 9.42
C LEU A 179 -16.38 -12.17 8.72
N ASP A 180 -17.61 -11.87 9.12
CA ASP A 180 -18.82 -12.37 8.46
C ASP A 180 -18.84 -11.92 6.99
N ASN A 181 -18.60 -10.64 6.72
CA ASN A 181 -18.55 -10.08 5.36
C ASN A 181 -17.43 -10.73 4.52
N TYR A 182 -16.25 -10.90 5.10
CA TYR A 182 -15.15 -11.58 4.41
C TYR A 182 -15.47 -13.04 4.12
N SER A 183 -16.05 -13.77 5.07
CA SER A 183 -16.42 -15.17 4.90
C SER A 183 -17.42 -15.38 3.75
N ILE A 184 -18.42 -14.50 3.63
CA ILE A 184 -19.36 -14.52 2.50
C ILE A 184 -18.61 -14.28 1.18
N TYR A 185 -17.81 -13.23 1.12
CA TYR A 185 -17.05 -12.92 -0.08
C TYR A 185 -16.09 -14.06 -0.46
N TYR A 186 -15.42 -14.67 0.52
CA TYR A 186 -14.53 -15.80 0.30
C TYR A 186 -15.27 -17.02 -0.26
N ALA A 187 -16.45 -17.34 0.29
CA ALA A 187 -17.25 -18.46 -0.19
C ALA A 187 -17.72 -18.25 -1.64
N ASP A 188 -18.16 -17.03 -1.97
CA ASP A 188 -18.64 -16.67 -3.31
C ASP A 188 -17.51 -16.64 -4.38
N ASN A 189 -16.26 -16.48 -3.96
CA ASN A 189 -15.10 -16.35 -4.87
C ASN A 189 -14.03 -17.41 -4.58
N LYS A 190 -14.39 -18.53 -3.99
CA LYS A 190 -13.45 -19.51 -3.45
C LYS A 190 -12.44 -19.98 -4.48
N ASP A 191 -12.87 -20.38 -5.67
CA ASP A 191 -12.00 -20.93 -6.71
C ASP A 191 -10.90 -19.92 -7.12
N TYR A 192 -11.28 -18.66 -7.31
CA TYR A 192 -10.32 -17.59 -7.60
C TYR A 192 -9.40 -17.27 -6.40
N LEU A 193 -9.94 -17.26 -5.18
CA LEU A 193 -9.18 -16.88 -3.99
C LEU A 193 -8.22 -17.96 -3.51
N THR A 194 -8.47 -19.24 -3.82
CA THR A 194 -7.58 -20.36 -3.45
C THR A 194 -6.51 -20.64 -4.49
N ASP A 195 -6.64 -20.06 -5.68
CA ASP A 195 -5.61 -20.15 -6.70
C ASP A 195 -4.34 -19.39 -6.26
N THR A 196 -3.20 -20.05 -6.26
CA THR A 196 -1.89 -19.48 -5.92
C THR A 196 -0.99 -19.28 -7.13
N ASP A 197 -1.43 -19.75 -8.31
CA ASP A 197 -0.69 -19.63 -9.56
C ASP A 197 -1.00 -18.28 -10.23
N TYR A 198 0.00 -17.48 -10.46
CA TYR A 198 -0.10 -16.19 -11.16
C TYR A 198 0.42 -16.24 -12.60
N THR A 199 0.81 -17.39 -13.11
CA THR A 199 1.47 -17.52 -14.43
C THR A 199 0.58 -17.06 -15.57
N ASP A 200 -0.73 -17.33 -15.51
CA ASP A 200 -1.68 -16.86 -16.52
C ASP A 200 -1.92 -15.34 -16.51
N GLU A 201 -1.57 -14.67 -15.42
CA GLU A 201 -1.79 -13.23 -15.21
C GLU A 201 -0.49 -12.42 -15.32
N THR A 202 0.65 -13.06 -15.50
CA THR A 202 1.98 -12.44 -15.49
C THR A 202 2.79 -12.83 -16.73
N VAL A 203 3.84 -12.07 -16.97
CA VAL A 203 4.87 -12.38 -17.97
C VAL A 203 6.22 -12.38 -17.29
N GLU A 204 7.10 -13.25 -17.71
CA GLU A 204 8.47 -13.30 -17.19
C GLU A 204 9.20 -11.99 -17.54
N VAL A 205 9.84 -11.39 -16.56
CA VAL A 205 10.62 -10.17 -16.71
C VAL A 205 11.89 -10.24 -15.89
N SER A 206 12.89 -9.45 -16.29
CA SER A 206 14.17 -9.30 -15.60
C SER A 206 14.45 -7.82 -15.33
N ASN A 207 15.42 -7.56 -14.43
CA ASN A 207 15.93 -6.22 -14.16
C ASN A 207 14.84 -5.25 -13.62
N ILE A 208 13.97 -5.73 -12.73
CA ILE A 208 13.07 -4.87 -11.99
C ILE A 208 13.86 -4.19 -10.87
N ALA A 209 13.74 -2.88 -10.74
CA ALA A 209 14.33 -2.10 -9.65
C ALA A 209 13.30 -1.19 -9.01
N LEU A 210 13.36 -1.03 -7.69
CA LEU A 210 12.54 -0.08 -6.95
C LEU A 210 13.20 1.30 -6.95
N LEU A 211 12.47 2.31 -7.41
CA LEU A 211 12.86 3.70 -7.26
C LEU A 211 12.10 4.32 -6.08
N SER A 212 12.82 4.93 -5.15
CA SER A 212 12.21 5.56 -3.98
C SER A 212 12.86 6.90 -3.63
N ASN A 213 12.07 7.81 -3.10
CA ASN A 213 12.58 9.02 -2.47
C ASN A 213 13.04 8.72 -1.03
N PRO A 214 13.99 9.48 -0.47
CA PRO A 214 14.37 9.36 0.92
C PRO A 214 13.16 9.48 1.88
N ILE A 215 13.19 8.69 2.95
CA ILE A 215 12.12 8.65 3.95
C ILE A 215 12.32 9.80 4.94
N GLU A 216 11.57 10.88 4.74
CA GLU A 216 11.66 12.10 5.54
C GLU A 216 10.27 12.75 5.73
N CYS A 217 10.09 13.41 6.88
CA CYS A 217 8.90 14.24 7.15
C CYS A 217 9.11 15.73 6.82
N GLY A 218 10.31 16.10 6.40
CA GLY A 218 10.68 17.44 5.93
C GLY A 218 10.66 17.56 4.40
N ALA A 219 11.45 18.50 3.88
CA ALA A 219 11.66 18.64 2.45
C ALA A 219 12.38 17.41 1.89
N LYS A 220 11.77 16.76 0.91
CA LYS A 220 12.34 15.56 0.28
C LYS A 220 13.23 15.94 -0.90
N LYS A 221 14.35 15.22 -1.05
CA LYS A 221 15.16 15.26 -2.26
C LYS A 221 14.40 14.51 -3.37
N PRO A 222 14.27 15.06 -4.59
CA PRO A 222 13.51 14.46 -5.68
C PRO A 222 14.31 13.36 -6.41
N VAL A 223 14.78 12.36 -5.70
CA VAL A 223 15.65 11.29 -6.25
C VAL A 223 14.95 10.52 -7.36
N VAL A 224 13.68 10.15 -7.15
CA VAL A 224 12.87 9.44 -8.17
C VAL A 224 12.73 10.28 -9.44
N TRP A 225 12.49 11.58 -9.30
CA TRP A 225 12.41 12.47 -10.47
C TRP A 225 13.71 12.50 -11.25
N TYR A 226 14.85 12.62 -10.56
CA TYR A 226 16.16 12.62 -11.20
C TYR A 226 16.44 11.31 -11.96
N GLN A 227 16.10 10.17 -11.35
CA GLN A 227 16.24 8.87 -12.00
C GLN A 227 15.30 8.71 -13.20
N LEU A 228 14.05 9.18 -13.11
CA LEU A 228 13.10 9.17 -14.22
C LEU A 228 13.59 10.07 -15.38
N THR A 229 14.17 11.23 -15.10
CA THR A 229 14.76 12.09 -16.11
C THR A 229 15.89 11.38 -16.86
N ASN A 230 16.80 10.74 -16.12
CA ASN A 230 17.88 9.94 -16.74
C ASN A 230 17.35 8.80 -17.62
N LEU A 231 16.27 8.14 -17.21
CA LEU A 231 15.62 7.11 -18.04
C LEU A 231 14.97 7.69 -19.30
N MET A 232 14.35 8.87 -19.20
CA MET A 232 13.78 9.56 -20.36
C MET A 232 14.88 10.00 -21.34
N GLU A 233 16.02 10.50 -20.82
CA GLU A 233 17.19 10.89 -21.63
C GLU A 233 17.80 9.72 -22.43
N GLN A 234 17.69 8.49 -21.89
CA GLN A 234 18.18 7.27 -22.55
C GLN A 234 17.20 6.67 -23.56
N ALA A 235 16.00 7.22 -23.69
CA ALA A 235 15.01 6.69 -24.61
C ALA A 235 15.36 7.02 -26.07
N ASP A 236 15.45 5.97 -26.92
CA ASP A 236 15.80 6.11 -28.33
C ASP A 236 14.61 6.50 -29.22
N SER A 237 13.39 6.16 -28.84
CA SER A 237 12.23 6.31 -29.73
C SER A 237 11.01 6.92 -29.08
N GLN A 238 10.65 6.54 -27.87
CA GLN A 238 9.40 6.98 -27.25
C GLN A 238 9.43 6.93 -25.74
N VAL A 239 8.87 7.97 -25.10
CA VAL A 239 8.51 7.99 -23.68
C VAL A 239 6.99 8.09 -23.55
N LYS A 240 6.37 7.21 -22.78
CA LYS A 240 4.93 7.23 -22.45
C LYS A 240 4.74 7.48 -20.97
N ILE A 241 4.08 8.58 -20.62
CA ILE A 241 3.74 8.93 -19.24
C ILE A 241 2.23 8.78 -19.05
N HIS A 242 1.82 7.95 -18.12
CA HIS A 242 0.42 7.76 -17.74
C HIS A 242 0.20 8.26 -16.32
N THR A 243 -0.44 9.37 -16.16
CA THR A 243 -0.75 9.97 -14.85
C THR A 243 -2.10 10.71 -14.92
N PRO A 244 -2.91 10.72 -13.83
CA PRO A 244 -4.18 11.46 -13.81
C PRO A 244 -3.97 12.97 -13.86
N TYR A 245 -2.82 13.48 -13.45
CA TYR A 245 -2.44 14.89 -13.52
C TYR A 245 -0.92 15.03 -13.38
N ILE A 246 -0.36 16.03 -14.03
CA ILE A 246 1.05 16.38 -13.92
C ILE A 246 1.17 17.55 -12.95
N ILE A 247 1.68 17.28 -11.74
CA ILE A 247 2.02 18.31 -10.75
C ILE A 247 3.54 18.35 -10.66
N CYS A 248 4.15 19.35 -11.25
CA CYS A 248 5.59 19.54 -11.22
C CYS A 248 5.94 20.97 -10.83
N ASN A 249 7.07 21.13 -10.18
CA ASN A 249 7.69 22.43 -9.99
C ASN A 249 8.39 22.89 -11.30
N GLU A 250 8.89 24.11 -11.32
CA GLU A 250 9.54 24.69 -12.50
C GLU A 250 10.71 23.83 -13.02
N TYR A 251 11.54 23.33 -12.13
CA TYR A 251 12.65 22.44 -12.49
C TYR A 251 12.19 21.14 -13.16
N MET A 252 11.15 20.49 -12.63
CA MET A 252 10.56 19.29 -13.21
C MET A 252 9.91 19.55 -14.57
N TYR A 253 9.26 20.71 -14.69
CA TYR A 253 8.63 21.13 -15.93
C TYR A 253 9.67 21.40 -17.04
N ASP A 254 10.78 22.05 -16.72
CA ASP A 254 11.86 22.30 -17.66
C ASP A 254 12.53 20.99 -18.13
N GLY A 255 12.70 20.01 -17.25
CA GLY A 255 13.16 18.66 -17.63
C GLY A 255 12.23 18.02 -18.67
N LEU A 256 10.90 18.04 -18.43
CA LEU A 256 9.93 17.52 -19.40
C LEU A 256 9.99 18.25 -20.75
N LYS A 257 10.14 19.60 -20.76
CA LYS A 257 10.29 20.36 -21.99
C LYS A 257 11.52 19.97 -22.79
N THR A 258 12.64 19.73 -22.11
CA THR A 258 13.88 19.31 -22.77
C THR A 258 13.67 18.01 -23.52
N GLU A 259 13.00 17.02 -22.90
CA GLU A 259 12.72 15.75 -23.54
C GLU A 259 11.71 15.85 -24.70
N ILE A 260 10.68 16.69 -24.56
CA ILE A 260 9.75 17.00 -25.67
C ILE A 260 10.50 17.65 -26.84
N GLY A 261 11.44 18.56 -26.56
CA GLY A 261 12.26 19.22 -27.58
C GLY A 261 13.13 18.25 -28.37
N ARG A 262 13.66 17.22 -27.73
CA ARG A 262 14.44 16.14 -28.39
C ARG A 262 13.61 15.32 -29.36
N ALA A 263 12.32 15.14 -29.10
CA ALA A 263 11.42 14.36 -29.97
C ALA A 263 11.10 15.02 -31.31
N HIS A 264 11.44 16.28 -31.49
CA HIS A 264 11.14 17.09 -32.71
C HIS A 264 12.37 17.41 -33.55
N VAL A 265 13.51 16.82 -33.27
CA VAL A 265 14.76 17.06 -34.05
C VAL A 265 15.04 15.86 -34.99
#